data_95ca2b09535a7013e5257e6872fcb6c8
#
_entry.id   95ca2b09535a7013e5257e6872fcb6c8
#
_cell.length_a   1.000
_cell.length_b   1.000
_cell.length_c   1.000
_cell.angle_alpha   90.00
_cell.angle_beta   90.00
_cell.angle_gamma   90.00
#
_symmetry.space_group_name_H-M   'P 1'
#
loop_
_entity.id
_entity.type
_entity.pdbx_description
1 polymer ?
#
loop_
_entity_poly.entity_id
_entity_poly.type
_entity_poly.pdbx_seq_one_letter_code
_entity_poly.pdbx_strand_id
1 'polypeptide(L)'
;LTVNAMAMAEDGRLIDPYGGFEDLKKGVLRHVSAAFEEDPLRVLRVSRFRAKLPWFRIAEETKAMLRRMVESGEVDALVPERVTAEIRKALKEANPSIFFDELEANGFIARVYPEWKQTDFSRGLLDRLASGFTEEEKFAASVASVDPDKLLNLLESLRMPKKLTEFAQLFSESLRDGFENAADGKSVLSVLRRKDALRRPERFAQLLRLLKAAHRIDSDEKWLTSVEAVRSLDFRSISESATDKSRIPQLIEEASVRAIDETLDKLTDQH
;
A
#
# COMPACT_ATOMS: atom_id res chain seq x y z
N LEU A 1 11.44 24.54 -5.92
CA LEU A 1 10.45 24.92 -6.93
C LEU A 1 10.10 26.37 -6.76
N THR A 2 9.75 27.07 -7.85
CA THR A 2 9.37 28.49 -7.87
C THR A 2 8.23 28.78 -6.90
N VAL A 3 7.20 27.94 -6.88
CA VAL A 3 6.03 28.07 -5.98
C VAL A 3 6.38 27.97 -4.48
N ASN A 4 7.55 27.44 -4.14
CA ASN A 4 8.05 27.32 -2.76
C ASN A 4 9.17 28.34 -2.46
N ALA A 5 9.51 29.21 -3.40
CA ALA A 5 10.57 30.19 -3.30
C ALA A 5 10.03 31.62 -3.15
N MET A 6 8.79 31.74 -2.75
CA MET A 6 8.11 33.00 -2.44
C MET A 6 8.11 33.25 -0.93
N ALA A 7 8.16 34.49 -0.52
CA ALA A 7 8.02 34.91 0.87
C ALA A 7 7.07 36.11 0.98
N MET A 8 6.48 36.29 2.15
CA MET A 8 5.71 37.49 2.49
C MET A 8 6.54 38.36 3.42
N ALA A 9 6.77 39.62 3.06
CA ALA A 9 7.41 40.56 3.95
C ALA A 9 6.45 40.97 5.09
N GLU A 10 6.96 41.58 6.17
CA GLU A 10 6.15 42.01 7.31
C GLU A 10 5.09 43.04 6.94
N ASP A 11 5.34 43.84 5.91
CA ASP A 11 4.42 44.82 5.36
C ASP A 11 3.34 44.23 4.42
N GLY A 12 3.30 42.88 4.26
CA GLY A 12 2.37 42.18 3.40
C GLY A 12 2.78 42.14 1.93
N ARG A 13 3.93 42.67 1.55
CA ARG A 13 4.44 42.63 0.17
C ARG A 13 4.96 41.24 -0.17
N LEU A 14 4.54 40.70 -1.33
CA LEU A 14 5.07 39.44 -1.86
C LEU A 14 6.49 39.62 -2.41
N ILE A 15 7.41 38.81 -1.93
CA ILE A 15 8.78 38.67 -2.45
C ILE A 15 8.79 37.42 -3.32
N ASP A 16 8.89 37.58 -4.63
CA ASP A 16 8.83 36.51 -5.62
C ASP A 16 9.90 36.68 -6.70
N PRO A 17 11.17 36.36 -6.40
CA PRO A 17 12.27 36.58 -7.34
C PRO A 17 12.27 35.62 -8.54
N TYR A 18 11.47 34.56 -8.51
CA TYR A 18 11.49 33.47 -9.51
C TYR A 18 10.15 33.29 -10.25
N GLY A 19 9.19 34.17 -10.06
CA GLY A 19 7.88 34.10 -10.73
C GLY A 19 6.99 32.95 -10.22
N GLY A 20 7.15 32.56 -8.95
CA GLY A 20 6.40 31.46 -8.35
C GLY A 20 4.90 31.73 -8.28
N PHE A 21 4.48 32.98 -8.16
CA PHE A 21 3.07 33.34 -8.13
C PHE A 21 2.38 33.13 -9.48
N GLU A 22 3.07 33.42 -10.57
CA GLU A 22 2.56 33.14 -11.92
C GLU A 22 2.53 31.63 -12.20
N ASP A 23 3.56 30.88 -11.78
CA ASP A 23 3.56 29.41 -11.88
C ASP A 23 2.44 28.80 -11.02
N LEU A 24 2.17 29.35 -9.83
CA LEU A 24 1.07 28.92 -8.97
C LEU A 24 -0.29 29.12 -9.66
N LYS A 25 -0.53 30.29 -10.25
CA LYS A 25 -1.77 30.58 -11.00
C LYS A 25 -1.96 29.66 -12.21
N LYS A 26 -0.86 29.35 -12.89
CA LYS A 26 -0.87 28.50 -14.09
C LYS A 26 -0.85 27.00 -13.78
N GLY A 27 -0.74 26.62 -12.50
CA GLY A 27 -0.58 25.23 -12.08
C GLY A 27 0.70 24.59 -12.62
N VAL A 28 1.85 25.26 -12.44
CA VAL A 28 3.14 24.78 -12.97
C VAL A 28 4.13 24.52 -11.83
N LEU A 29 4.75 23.34 -11.83
CA LEU A 29 5.89 22.99 -10.97
C LEU A 29 7.19 23.20 -11.77
N ARG A 30 7.95 24.23 -11.41
CA ARG A 30 9.19 24.62 -12.06
C ARG A 30 10.33 24.67 -11.07
N HIS A 31 11.52 24.17 -11.44
CA HIS A 31 12.73 24.33 -10.65
C HIS A 31 13.23 25.79 -10.69
N VAL A 32 13.98 26.21 -9.66
CA VAL A 32 14.44 27.59 -9.51
C VAL A 32 15.73 27.86 -10.31
N SER A 33 16.69 26.92 -10.28
CA SER A 33 18.01 27.09 -10.87
C SER A 33 18.69 25.74 -11.13
N ALA A 34 19.84 25.76 -11.83
CA ALA A 34 20.66 24.56 -12.06
C ALA A 34 21.12 23.86 -10.76
N ALA A 35 21.30 24.59 -9.67
CA ALA A 35 21.60 24.00 -8.36
C ALA A 35 20.52 22.99 -7.88
N PHE A 36 19.39 22.92 -8.56
CA PHE A 36 18.37 21.91 -8.33
C PHE A 36 18.89 20.48 -8.57
N GLU A 37 19.86 20.29 -9.45
CA GLU A 37 20.47 18.99 -9.75
C GLU A 37 21.37 18.45 -8.62
N GLU A 38 21.81 19.28 -7.68
CA GLU A 38 22.72 18.89 -6.58
C GLU A 38 22.16 17.87 -5.59
N ASP A 39 20.84 17.71 -5.51
CA ASP A 39 20.19 16.73 -4.62
C ASP A 39 19.28 15.80 -5.44
N PRO A 40 19.73 14.57 -5.75
CA PRO A 40 18.97 13.62 -6.56
C PRO A 40 17.63 13.20 -5.92
N LEU A 41 17.45 13.37 -4.60
CA LEU A 41 16.16 13.13 -3.94
C LEU A 41 15.05 14.08 -4.45
N ARG A 42 15.41 15.17 -5.09
CA ARG A 42 14.43 16.12 -5.67
C ARG A 42 13.60 15.49 -6.78
N VAL A 43 14.06 14.43 -7.44
CA VAL A 43 13.28 13.62 -8.37
C VAL A 43 12.01 13.09 -7.68
N LEU A 44 12.17 12.45 -6.52
CA LEU A 44 11.03 11.94 -5.75
C LEU A 44 10.17 13.08 -5.16
N ARG A 45 10.81 14.16 -4.71
CA ARG A 45 10.09 15.31 -4.14
C ARG A 45 9.18 15.99 -5.14
N VAL A 46 9.62 16.20 -6.39
CA VAL A 46 8.77 16.77 -7.45
C VAL A 46 7.62 15.84 -7.79
N SER A 47 7.90 14.54 -7.94
CA SER A 47 6.87 13.52 -8.18
C SER A 47 5.81 13.51 -7.07
N ARG A 48 6.23 13.66 -5.80
CA ARG A 48 5.30 13.78 -4.68
C ARG A 48 4.49 15.09 -4.72
N PHE A 49 5.10 16.22 -5.07
CA PHE A 49 4.33 17.45 -5.25
C PHE A 49 3.28 17.32 -6.34
N ARG A 50 3.56 16.57 -7.39
CA ARG A 50 2.59 16.28 -8.45
C ARG A 50 1.42 15.42 -7.92
N ALA A 51 1.70 14.43 -7.07
CA ALA A 51 0.65 13.64 -6.40
C ALA A 51 -0.21 14.48 -5.44
N LYS A 52 0.40 15.47 -4.78
CA LYS A 52 -0.29 16.42 -3.90
C LYS A 52 -1.15 17.42 -4.68
N LEU A 53 -0.70 17.83 -5.85
CA LEU A 53 -1.31 18.88 -6.69
C LEU A 53 -1.63 18.29 -8.08
N PRO A 54 -2.65 17.41 -8.19
CA PRO A 54 -2.91 16.64 -9.40
C PRO A 54 -3.28 17.47 -10.64
N TRP A 55 -3.71 18.70 -10.45
CA TRP A 55 -4.01 19.66 -11.54
C TRP A 55 -2.79 20.48 -11.99
N PHE A 56 -1.66 20.41 -11.27
CA PHE A 56 -0.42 21.04 -11.71
C PHE A 56 0.27 20.17 -12.76
N ARG A 57 1.02 20.79 -13.66
CA ARG A 57 1.94 20.13 -14.59
C ARG A 57 3.38 20.45 -14.24
N ILE A 58 4.30 19.55 -14.51
CA ILE A 58 5.73 19.82 -14.40
C ILE A 58 6.15 20.58 -15.67
N ALA A 59 6.88 21.68 -15.53
CA ALA A 59 7.43 22.44 -16.66
C ALA A 59 8.37 21.55 -17.51
N GLU A 60 8.38 21.71 -18.84
CA GLU A 60 9.13 20.82 -19.74
C GLU A 60 10.64 20.85 -19.46
N GLU A 61 11.19 22.02 -19.17
CA GLU A 61 12.58 22.16 -18.76
C GLU A 61 12.89 21.47 -17.43
N THR A 62 11.91 21.39 -16.50
CA THR A 62 12.05 20.66 -15.25
C THR A 62 11.97 19.15 -15.49
N LYS A 63 11.08 18.68 -16.35
CA LYS A 63 11.04 17.27 -16.77
C LYS A 63 12.35 16.83 -17.40
N ALA A 64 12.89 17.64 -18.30
CA ALA A 64 14.18 17.37 -18.93
C ALA A 64 15.32 17.29 -17.89
N MET A 65 15.30 18.19 -16.90
CA MET A 65 16.27 18.18 -15.80
C MET A 65 16.13 16.90 -14.95
N LEU A 66 14.90 16.51 -14.54
CA LEU A 66 14.68 15.29 -13.76
C LEU A 66 15.19 14.03 -14.49
N ARG A 67 14.97 13.94 -15.81
CA ARG A 67 15.51 12.83 -16.62
C ARG A 67 17.04 12.82 -16.61
N ARG A 68 17.71 13.96 -16.81
CA ARG A 68 19.17 14.04 -16.73
C ARG A 68 19.71 13.63 -15.37
N MET A 69 19.04 14.04 -14.27
CA MET A 69 19.39 13.62 -12.91
C MET A 69 19.30 12.11 -12.72
N VAL A 70 18.33 11.46 -13.34
CA VAL A 70 18.23 9.99 -13.33
C VAL A 70 19.31 9.37 -14.21
N GLU A 71 19.52 9.88 -15.42
CA GLU A 71 20.49 9.38 -16.39
C GLU A 71 21.94 9.52 -15.91
N SER A 72 22.26 10.56 -15.13
CA SER A 72 23.60 10.77 -14.54
C SER A 72 24.02 9.64 -13.59
N GLY A 73 23.07 8.93 -13.01
CA GLY A 73 23.33 7.84 -12.07
C GLY A 73 23.44 8.24 -10.61
N GLU A 74 23.39 9.53 -10.30
CA GLU A 74 23.48 9.99 -8.90
C GLU A 74 22.31 9.47 -8.02
N VAL A 75 21.18 9.14 -8.66
CA VAL A 75 20.03 8.51 -7.98
C VAL A 75 20.35 7.13 -7.42
N ASP A 76 21.35 6.42 -7.95
CA ASP A 76 21.76 5.09 -7.50
C ASP A 76 22.42 5.14 -6.11
N ALA A 77 22.97 6.29 -5.72
CA ALA A 77 23.58 6.54 -4.40
C ALA A 77 22.60 7.06 -3.34
N LEU A 78 21.31 7.15 -3.67
CA LEU A 78 20.31 7.61 -2.70
C LEU A 78 20.20 6.65 -1.52
N VAL A 79 20.25 7.23 -0.31
CA VAL A 79 20.04 6.50 0.94
C VAL A 79 18.61 5.95 0.99
N PRO A 80 18.42 4.62 1.13
CA PRO A 80 17.09 4.00 1.07
C PRO A 80 16.07 4.61 2.03
N GLU A 81 16.49 5.01 3.22
CA GLU A 81 15.60 5.63 4.22
C GLU A 81 15.06 6.98 3.75
N ARG A 82 15.86 7.76 2.99
CA ARG A 82 15.39 9.03 2.39
C ARG A 82 14.36 8.76 1.29
N VAL A 83 14.60 7.76 0.46
CA VAL A 83 13.67 7.31 -0.59
C VAL A 83 12.35 6.85 0.05
N THR A 84 12.42 5.94 1.01
CA THR A 84 11.27 5.42 1.75
C THR A 84 10.47 6.53 2.43
N ALA A 85 11.13 7.54 3.00
CA ALA A 85 10.45 8.67 3.60
C ALA A 85 9.63 9.48 2.59
N GLU A 86 10.11 9.68 1.35
CA GLU A 86 9.33 10.37 0.32
C GLU A 86 8.19 9.49 -0.23
N ILE A 87 8.40 8.18 -0.42
CA ILE A 87 7.34 7.23 -0.78
C ILE A 87 6.21 7.26 0.26
N ARG A 88 6.54 7.13 1.53
CA ARG A 88 5.56 7.14 2.63
C ARG A 88 4.76 8.45 2.70
N LYS A 89 5.39 9.58 2.39
CA LYS A 89 4.68 10.86 2.25
C LYS A 89 3.77 10.86 1.03
N ALA A 90 4.23 10.32 -0.10
CA ALA A 90 3.45 10.26 -1.33
C ALA A 90 2.19 9.39 -1.19
N LEU A 91 2.29 8.26 -0.45
CA LEU A 91 1.13 7.41 -0.15
C LEU A 91 0.05 8.10 0.68
N LYS A 92 0.39 9.19 1.38
CA LYS A 92 -0.57 10.01 2.15
C LYS A 92 -1.23 11.11 1.33
N GLU A 93 -0.71 11.40 0.14
CA GLU A 93 -1.28 12.41 -0.74
C GLU A 93 -2.62 11.94 -1.34
N ALA A 94 -3.37 12.87 -1.93
CA ALA A 94 -4.70 12.58 -2.47
C ALA A 94 -4.68 11.60 -3.65
N ASN A 95 -3.61 11.62 -4.46
CA ASN A 95 -3.49 10.81 -5.68
C ASN A 95 -2.12 10.11 -5.73
N PRO A 96 -1.89 9.09 -4.90
CA PRO A 96 -0.58 8.45 -4.80
C PRO A 96 -0.13 7.74 -6.09
N SER A 97 -1.02 7.32 -6.97
CA SER A 97 -0.69 6.74 -8.28
C SER A 97 0.15 7.70 -9.14
N ILE A 98 -0.19 8.99 -9.12
CA ILE A 98 0.54 10.04 -9.87
C ILE A 98 2.02 10.11 -9.46
N PHE A 99 2.36 9.83 -8.21
CA PHE A 99 3.75 9.78 -7.77
C PHE A 99 4.55 8.73 -8.54
N PHE A 100 3.99 7.54 -8.68
CA PHE A 100 4.62 6.44 -9.41
C PHE A 100 4.66 6.71 -10.91
N ASP A 101 3.59 7.28 -11.48
CA ASP A 101 3.55 7.68 -12.89
C ASP A 101 4.67 8.67 -13.25
N GLU A 102 4.92 9.66 -12.39
CA GLU A 102 6.01 10.62 -12.59
C GLU A 102 7.39 9.98 -12.43
N LEU A 103 7.56 9.02 -11.50
CA LEU A 103 8.81 8.28 -11.34
C LEU A 103 9.08 7.34 -12.53
N GLU A 104 8.05 6.77 -13.14
CA GLU A 104 8.19 6.02 -14.39
C GLU A 104 8.54 6.93 -15.56
N ALA A 105 7.82 8.05 -15.70
CA ALA A 105 8.02 9.01 -16.81
C ALA A 105 9.42 9.65 -16.84
N ASN A 106 10.05 9.82 -15.67
CA ASN A 106 11.42 10.34 -15.58
C ASN A 106 12.50 9.25 -15.58
N GLY A 107 12.12 7.95 -15.60
CA GLY A 107 13.03 6.82 -15.68
C GLY A 107 13.53 6.28 -14.32
N PHE A 108 13.14 6.88 -13.20
CA PHE A 108 13.61 6.49 -11.88
C PHE A 108 13.29 5.03 -11.54
N ILE A 109 12.05 4.59 -11.77
CA ILE A 109 11.63 3.20 -11.52
C ILE A 109 12.45 2.23 -12.37
N ALA A 110 12.58 2.50 -13.66
CA ALA A 110 13.32 1.61 -14.55
C ALA A 110 14.81 1.48 -14.19
N ARG A 111 15.39 2.51 -13.56
CA ARG A 111 16.80 2.52 -13.16
C ARG A 111 17.04 1.89 -11.78
N VAL A 112 16.27 2.33 -10.77
CA VAL A 112 16.58 2.03 -9.36
C VAL A 112 15.78 0.83 -8.84
N TYR A 113 14.54 0.65 -9.28
CA TYR A 113 13.62 -0.40 -8.83
C TYR A 113 12.84 -1.00 -10.01
N PRO A 114 13.51 -1.61 -11.01
CA PRO A 114 12.89 -2.06 -12.26
C PRO A 114 11.75 -3.08 -12.06
N GLU A 115 11.76 -3.81 -10.95
CA GLU A 115 10.70 -4.74 -10.55
C GLU A 115 9.43 -4.03 -10.06
N TRP A 116 9.50 -2.75 -9.68
CA TRP A 116 8.37 -1.97 -9.15
C TRP A 116 7.58 -1.22 -10.22
N LYS A 117 7.57 -1.73 -11.40
CA LYS A 117 6.79 -1.12 -12.49
C LYS A 117 5.30 -1.17 -12.19
N GLN A 118 4.62 -0.03 -12.35
CA GLN A 118 3.18 0.05 -12.20
C GLN A 118 2.47 -0.58 -13.40
N THR A 119 1.39 -1.29 -13.11
CA THR A 119 0.45 -1.82 -14.11
C THR A 119 -0.89 -1.12 -13.96
N ASP A 120 -1.80 -1.32 -14.94
CA ASP A 120 -3.17 -0.81 -14.84
C ASP A 120 -3.87 -1.33 -13.58
N PHE A 121 -3.54 -2.56 -13.15
CA PHE A 121 -4.07 -3.15 -11.93
C PHE A 121 -3.59 -2.39 -10.67
N SER A 122 -2.29 -2.25 -10.46
CA SER A 122 -1.75 -1.58 -9.26
C SER A 122 -2.09 -0.10 -9.22
N ARG A 123 -2.04 0.59 -10.37
CA ARG A 123 -2.46 1.99 -10.52
C ARG A 123 -3.93 2.15 -10.20
N GLY A 124 -4.82 1.40 -10.87
CA GLY A 124 -6.26 1.46 -10.64
C GLY A 124 -6.66 1.05 -9.22
N LEU A 125 -5.91 0.16 -8.57
CA LEU A 125 -6.11 -0.15 -7.16
C LEU A 125 -5.73 1.06 -6.28
N LEU A 126 -4.56 1.67 -6.47
CA LEU A 126 -4.17 2.88 -5.73
C LEU A 126 -5.19 4.02 -5.86
N ASP A 127 -5.76 4.23 -7.05
CA ASP A 127 -6.76 5.27 -7.31
C ASP A 127 -8.07 5.01 -6.53
N ARG A 128 -8.43 3.74 -6.32
CA ARG A 128 -9.58 3.36 -5.48
C ARG A 128 -9.35 3.56 -3.98
N LEU A 129 -8.08 3.64 -3.54
CA LEU A 129 -7.72 3.78 -2.12
C LEU A 129 -7.58 5.25 -1.67
N ALA A 130 -8.40 6.17 -2.21
CA ALA A 130 -8.25 7.61 -2.00
C ALA A 130 -8.29 8.02 -0.51
N SER A 131 -9.42 7.82 0.17
CA SER A 131 -9.58 8.17 1.60
C SER A 131 -9.98 6.95 2.43
N GLY A 132 -9.61 6.95 3.71
CA GLY A 132 -10.01 5.89 4.65
C GLY A 132 -9.13 4.63 4.64
N PHE A 133 -8.21 4.50 3.69
CA PHE A 133 -7.24 3.40 3.67
C PHE A 133 -5.93 3.77 4.36
N THR A 134 -5.33 2.80 5.03
CA THR A 134 -4.09 2.98 5.78
C THR A 134 -2.86 3.05 4.87
N GLU A 135 -1.73 3.47 5.43
CA GLU A 135 -0.45 3.48 4.72
C GLU A 135 -0.04 2.08 4.26
N GLU A 136 -0.30 1.06 5.09
CA GLU A 136 -0.03 -0.35 4.79
C GLU A 136 -0.81 -0.83 3.57
N GLU A 137 -2.09 -0.50 3.48
CA GLU A 137 -2.96 -0.88 2.35
C GLU A 137 -2.53 -0.20 1.06
N LYS A 138 -2.22 1.10 1.12
CA LYS A 138 -1.75 1.85 -0.06
C LYS A 138 -0.38 1.38 -0.52
N PHE A 139 0.53 1.08 0.41
CA PHE A 139 1.82 0.51 0.06
C PHE A 139 1.68 -0.88 -0.58
N ALA A 140 0.88 -1.77 0.02
CA ALA A 140 0.60 -3.09 -0.53
C ALA A 140 -0.01 -3.02 -1.94
N ALA A 141 -0.92 -2.06 -2.19
CA ALA A 141 -1.48 -1.80 -3.51
C ALA A 141 -0.42 -1.37 -4.53
N SER A 142 0.54 -0.53 -4.13
CA SER A 142 1.62 -0.06 -5.02
C SER A 142 2.56 -1.17 -5.49
N VAL A 143 2.72 -2.23 -4.69
CA VAL A 143 3.56 -3.40 -5.03
C VAL A 143 2.75 -4.61 -5.50
N ALA A 144 1.44 -4.47 -5.69
CA ALA A 144 0.52 -5.57 -6.02
C ALA A 144 0.87 -6.32 -7.33
N SER A 145 1.55 -5.64 -8.24
CA SER A 145 1.97 -6.18 -9.54
C SER A 145 3.41 -6.66 -9.56
N VAL A 146 4.14 -6.53 -8.47
CA VAL A 146 5.52 -7.02 -8.36
C VAL A 146 5.49 -8.55 -8.31
N ASP A 147 6.42 -9.15 -9.03
CA ASP A 147 6.65 -10.61 -8.99
C ASP A 147 6.94 -11.04 -7.54
N PRO A 148 6.24 -12.06 -7.00
CA PRO A 148 6.46 -12.54 -5.64
C PRO A 148 7.91 -12.88 -5.31
N ASP A 149 8.62 -13.48 -6.27
CA ASP A 149 10.02 -13.89 -6.09
C ASP A 149 10.96 -12.67 -5.98
N LYS A 150 10.54 -11.50 -6.49
CA LYS A 150 11.28 -10.24 -6.43
C LYS A 150 10.81 -9.32 -5.31
N LEU A 151 9.60 -9.54 -4.80
CA LEU A 151 8.98 -8.64 -3.82
C LEU A 151 9.82 -8.50 -2.55
N LEU A 152 10.34 -9.61 -2.01
CA LEU A 152 11.15 -9.56 -0.79
C LEU A 152 12.40 -8.70 -0.99
N ASN A 153 13.12 -8.89 -2.08
CA ASN A 153 14.32 -8.11 -2.40
C ASN A 153 14.00 -6.61 -2.54
N LEU A 154 12.88 -6.26 -3.19
CA LEU A 154 12.41 -4.88 -3.28
C LEU A 154 12.14 -4.29 -1.89
N LEU A 155 11.40 -5.01 -1.03
CA LEU A 155 11.04 -4.54 0.31
C LEU A 155 12.28 -4.33 1.20
N GLU A 156 13.27 -5.21 1.08
CA GLU A 156 14.56 -5.09 1.79
C GLU A 156 15.39 -3.92 1.26
N SER A 157 15.48 -3.75 -0.06
CA SER A 157 16.21 -2.63 -0.68
C SER A 157 15.63 -1.27 -0.30
N LEU A 158 14.31 -1.18 -0.15
CA LEU A 158 13.61 0.01 0.31
C LEU A 158 13.75 0.24 1.82
N ARG A 159 14.20 -0.75 2.60
CA ARG A 159 14.20 -0.69 4.08
C ARG A 159 12.87 -0.25 4.67
N MET A 160 11.79 -0.80 4.11
CA MET A 160 10.45 -0.48 4.58
C MET A 160 10.23 -0.93 6.02
N PRO A 161 9.44 -0.18 6.82
CA PRO A 161 9.05 -0.64 8.16
C PRO A 161 8.39 -2.01 8.12
N LYS A 162 8.71 -2.86 9.09
CA LYS A 162 8.27 -4.25 9.19
C LYS A 162 6.75 -4.43 8.99
N LYS A 163 5.96 -3.51 9.54
CA LYS A 163 4.49 -3.55 9.41
C LYS A 163 4.03 -3.44 7.95
N LEU A 164 4.65 -2.55 7.16
CA LEU A 164 4.35 -2.39 5.74
C LEU A 164 4.81 -3.62 4.95
N THR A 165 6.02 -4.12 5.24
CA THR A 165 6.59 -5.31 4.61
C THR A 165 5.71 -6.53 4.81
N GLU A 166 5.37 -6.85 6.08
CA GLU A 166 4.52 -8.01 6.41
C GLU A 166 3.13 -7.92 5.77
N PHE A 167 2.55 -6.71 5.71
CA PHE A 167 1.23 -6.54 5.11
C PHE A 167 1.27 -6.65 3.58
N ALA A 168 2.30 -6.09 2.94
CA ALA A 168 2.49 -6.20 1.49
C ALA A 168 2.71 -7.66 1.05
N GLN A 169 3.49 -8.44 1.80
CA GLN A 169 3.67 -9.87 1.55
C GLN A 169 2.36 -10.64 1.71
N LEU A 170 1.63 -10.41 2.82
CA LEU A 170 0.35 -11.04 3.07
C LEU A 170 -0.66 -10.76 1.95
N PHE A 171 -0.72 -9.53 1.48
CA PHE A 171 -1.59 -9.14 0.36
C PHE A 171 -1.16 -9.80 -0.95
N SER A 172 0.14 -9.76 -1.28
CA SER A 172 0.70 -10.39 -2.49
C SER A 172 0.42 -11.90 -2.56
N GLU A 173 0.57 -12.62 -1.43
CA GLU A 173 0.20 -14.02 -1.33
C GLU A 173 -1.30 -14.23 -1.53
N SER A 174 -2.12 -13.38 -0.91
CA SER A 174 -3.59 -13.50 -0.94
C SER A 174 -4.19 -13.21 -2.31
N LEU A 175 -3.49 -12.48 -3.17
CA LEU A 175 -3.90 -12.28 -4.56
C LEU A 175 -3.82 -13.56 -5.41
N ARG A 176 -3.10 -14.60 -4.94
CA ARG A 176 -2.71 -15.77 -5.75
C ARG A 176 -3.10 -17.11 -5.15
N ASP A 177 -3.35 -17.19 -3.86
CA ASP A 177 -3.55 -18.48 -3.16
C ASP A 177 -4.97 -19.04 -3.26
N GLY A 178 -5.88 -18.32 -3.92
CA GLY A 178 -7.25 -18.76 -4.18
C GLY A 178 -8.07 -19.01 -2.90
N PHE A 179 -7.72 -18.37 -1.80
CA PHE A 179 -8.38 -18.60 -0.50
C PHE A 179 -9.88 -18.28 -0.55
N GLU A 180 -10.32 -17.40 -1.44
CA GLU A 180 -11.71 -17.02 -1.67
C GLU A 180 -12.61 -18.21 -2.01
N ASN A 181 -12.03 -19.29 -2.53
CA ASN A 181 -12.73 -20.52 -2.91
C ASN A 181 -13.04 -21.44 -1.72
N ALA A 182 -12.56 -21.14 -0.51
CA ALA A 182 -12.88 -21.92 0.67
C ALA A 182 -14.40 -21.84 0.96
N ALA A 183 -15.07 -23.00 0.98
CA ALA A 183 -16.54 -23.08 1.00
C ALA A 183 -17.11 -23.81 2.24
N ASP A 184 -16.29 -24.55 2.96
CA ASP A 184 -16.68 -25.29 4.18
C ASP A 184 -15.86 -24.86 5.39
N GLY A 185 -16.31 -25.20 6.60
CA GLY A 185 -15.70 -24.80 7.85
C GLY A 185 -14.24 -25.21 7.97
N LYS A 186 -13.84 -26.36 7.42
CA LYS A 186 -12.45 -26.83 7.47
C LYS A 186 -11.54 -25.99 6.59
N SER A 187 -11.94 -25.73 5.36
CA SER A 187 -11.18 -24.92 4.41
C SER A 187 -11.09 -23.45 4.88
N VAL A 188 -12.19 -22.90 5.40
CA VAL A 188 -12.23 -21.55 5.99
C VAL A 188 -11.32 -21.48 7.21
N LEU A 189 -11.38 -22.41 8.17
CA LEU A 189 -10.49 -22.44 9.34
C LEU A 189 -9.02 -22.51 8.94
N SER A 190 -8.70 -23.29 7.91
CA SER A 190 -7.33 -23.37 7.38
C SER A 190 -6.84 -22.01 6.88
N VAL A 191 -7.69 -21.25 6.18
CA VAL A 191 -7.38 -19.88 5.74
C VAL A 191 -7.19 -18.96 6.93
N LEU A 192 -8.12 -18.96 7.90
CA LEU A 192 -8.03 -18.10 9.09
C LEU A 192 -6.73 -18.31 9.86
N ARG A 193 -6.29 -19.58 10.01
CA ARG A 193 -5.02 -19.92 10.65
C ARG A 193 -3.82 -19.44 9.83
N ARG A 194 -3.80 -19.73 8.54
CA ARG A 194 -2.70 -19.35 7.62
C ARG A 194 -2.52 -17.83 7.51
N LYS A 195 -3.62 -17.07 7.55
CA LYS A 195 -3.60 -15.59 7.50
C LYS A 195 -3.47 -14.94 8.89
N ASP A 196 -3.28 -15.73 9.95
CA ASP A 196 -3.20 -15.26 11.35
C ASP A 196 -4.43 -14.44 11.78
N ALA A 197 -5.60 -14.74 11.20
CA ALA A 197 -6.84 -13.96 11.35
C ALA A 197 -7.39 -14.01 12.78
N LEU A 198 -7.23 -15.14 13.47
CA LEU A 198 -7.73 -15.33 14.83
C LEU A 198 -6.93 -14.54 15.87
N ARG A 199 -5.63 -14.35 15.63
CA ARG A 199 -4.75 -13.59 16.53
C ARG A 199 -4.71 -12.10 16.19
N ARG A 200 -4.87 -11.75 14.90
CA ARG A 200 -4.78 -10.38 14.39
C ARG A 200 -6.00 -10.04 13.52
N PRO A 201 -7.22 -10.06 14.11
CA PRO A 201 -8.46 -9.87 13.35
C PRO A 201 -8.52 -8.51 12.65
N GLU A 202 -7.98 -7.45 13.25
CA GLU A 202 -7.97 -6.12 12.63
C GLU A 202 -7.10 -6.11 11.36
N ARG A 203 -5.94 -6.78 11.39
CA ARG A 203 -5.07 -6.93 10.20
C ARG A 203 -5.76 -7.76 9.11
N PHE A 204 -6.49 -8.79 9.50
CA PHE A 204 -7.25 -9.60 8.55
C PHE A 204 -8.42 -8.81 7.94
N ALA A 205 -9.13 -8.01 8.72
CA ALA A 205 -10.17 -7.11 8.22
C ALA A 205 -9.61 -6.08 7.23
N GLN A 206 -8.41 -5.51 7.49
CA GLN A 206 -7.71 -4.64 6.54
C GLN A 206 -7.38 -5.39 5.24
N LEU A 207 -6.91 -6.64 5.33
CA LEU A 207 -6.63 -7.46 4.15
C LEU A 207 -7.88 -7.69 3.31
N LEU A 208 -8.99 -8.07 3.92
CA LEU A 208 -10.27 -8.30 3.23
C LEU A 208 -10.77 -7.02 2.55
N ARG A 209 -10.69 -5.88 3.22
CA ARG A 209 -11.06 -4.58 2.67
C ARG A 209 -10.23 -4.26 1.42
N LEU A 210 -8.91 -4.51 1.46
CA LEU A 210 -8.03 -4.27 0.33
C LEU A 210 -8.32 -5.25 -0.82
N LEU A 211 -8.58 -6.53 -0.52
CA LEU A 211 -8.97 -7.54 -1.52
C LEU A 211 -10.30 -7.21 -2.19
N LYS A 212 -11.25 -6.66 -1.43
CA LYS A 212 -12.53 -6.15 -1.97
C LYS A 212 -12.30 -4.97 -2.91
N ALA A 213 -11.44 -4.01 -2.53
CA ALA A 213 -11.03 -2.91 -3.41
C ALA A 213 -10.29 -3.40 -4.67
N ALA A 214 -9.59 -4.54 -4.59
CA ALA A 214 -8.92 -5.20 -5.70
C ALA A 214 -9.87 -6.10 -6.55
N HIS A 215 -11.16 -6.16 -6.24
CA HIS A 215 -12.15 -7.04 -6.89
C HIS A 215 -11.75 -8.53 -6.87
N ARG A 216 -11.12 -8.97 -5.77
CA ARG A 216 -10.77 -10.38 -5.56
C ARG A 216 -11.82 -11.13 -4.74
N ILE A 217 -12.57 -10.41 -3.94
CA ILE A 217 -13.72 -10.90 -3.17
C ILE A 217 -14.86 -9.90 -3.30
N ASP A 218 -16.09 -10.39 -3.34
CA ASP A 218 -17.29 -9.56 -3.38
C ASP A 218 -17.75 -9.14 -2.00
N SER A 219 -17.65 -10.06 -1.01
CA SER A 219 -18.04 -9.82 0.38
C SER A 219 -16.93 -10.27 1.35
N ASP A 220 -16.79 -9.53 2.42
CA ASP A 220 -15.95 -9.84 3.57
C ASP A 220 -16.73 -10.52 4.72
N GLU A 221 -18.06 -10.57 4.61
CA GLU A 221 -18.96 -11.03 5.66
C GLU A 221 -18.69 -12.46 6.13
N LYS A 222 -18.61 -13.42 5.19
CA LYS A 222 -18.24 -14.81 5.47
C LYS A 222 -17.01 -14.93 6.37
N TRP A 223 -15.98 -14.14 6.07
CA TRP A 223 -14.70 -14.18 6.73
C TRP A 223 -14.76 -13.57 8.14
N LEU A 224 -15.38 -12.39 8.26
CA LEU A 224 -15.48 -11.66 9.53
C LEU A 224 -16.35 -12.42 10.53
N THR A 225 -17.50 -12.92 10.07
CA THR A 225 -18.42 -13.72 10.93
C THR A 225 -17.78 -15.04 11.35
N SER A 226 -17.01 -15.69 10.45
CA SER A 226 -16.26 -16.91 10.81
C SER A 226 -15.16 -16.65 11.85
N VAL A 227 -14.44 -15.53 11.74
CA VAL A 227 -13.47 -15.11 12.80
C VAL A 227 -14.16 -14.93 14.13
N GLU A 228 -15.30 -14.26 14.14
CA GLU A 228 -16.07 -13.97 15.36
C GLU A 228 -16.64 -15.27 15.98
N ALA A 229 -17.18 -16.16 15.16
CA ALA A 229 -17.67 -17.46 15.59
C ALA A 229 -16.59 -18.29 16.31
N VAL A 230 -15.39 -18.39 15.72
CA VAL A 230 -14.29 -19.14 16.35
C VAL A 230 -13.77 -18.44 17.63
N ARG A 231 -13.67 -17.12 17.62
CA ARG A 231 -13.18 -16.36 18.79
C ARG A 231 -14.15 -16.34 19.96
N SER A 232 -15.43 -16.55 19.73
CA SER A 232 -16.47 -16.64 20.76
C SER A 232 -16.54 -18.00 21.47
N LEU A 233 -15.81 -19.02 20.97
CA LEU A 233 -15.78 -20.34 21.58
C LEU A 233 -15.10 -20.31 22.96
N ASP A 234 -15.68 -21.00 23.92
CA ASP A 234 -15.07 -21.24 25.23
C ASP A 234 -14.08 -22.42 25.14
N PHE A 235 -12.87 -22.12 24.69
CA PHE A 235 -11.81 -23.10 24.57
C PHE A 235 -11.42 -23.73 25.92
N ARG A 236 -11.65 -23.04 27.02
CA ARG A 236 -11.39 -23.58 28.36
C ARG A 236 -12.35 -24.72 28.67
N SER A 237 -13.66 -24.49 28.51
CA SER A 237 -14.67 -25.52 28.71
C SER A 237 -14.44 -26.74 27.81
N ILE A 238 -14.09 -26.51 26.51
CA ILE A 238 -13.75 -27.59 25.59
C ILE A 238 -12.55 -28.41 26.10
N SER A 239 -11.53 -27.75 26.64
CA SER A 239 -10.33 -28.41 27.13
C SER A 239 -10.60 -29.17 28.45
N GLU A 240 -11.42 -28.64 29.31
CA GLU A 240 -11.80 -29.26 30.59
C GLU A 240 -12.74 -30.48 30.40
N SER A 241 -13.53 -30.53 29.34
CA SER A 241 -14.39 -31.66 29.00
C SER A 241 -13.64 -32.85 28.39
N ALA A 242 -12.37 -32.65 28.00
CA ALA A 242 -11.57 -33.70 27.35
C ALA A 242 -11.12 -34.76 28.37
N THR A 243 -11.55 -36.00 28.20
CA THR A 243 -11.10 -37.15 28.99
C THR A 243 -9.65 -37.52 28.70
N ASP A 244 -9.17 -37.25 27.49
CA ASP A 244 -7.79 -37.44 27.05
C ASP A 244 -7.21 -36.09 26.58
N LYS A 245 -6.23 -35.58 27.33
CA LYS A 245 -5.56 -34.30 27.03
C LYS A 245 -4.87 -34.26 25.67
N SER A 246 -4.47 -35.42 25.13
CA SER A 246 -3.84 -35.50 23.80
C SER A 246 -4.80 -35.13 22.66
N ARG A 247 -6.12 -35.23 22.91
CA ARG A 247 -7.17 -34.92 21.95
C ARG A 247 -7.65 -33.46 21.98
N ILE A 248 -7.19 -32.66 22.96
CA ILE A 248 -7.61 -31.26 23.06
C ILE A 248 -7.44 -30.47 21.76
N PRO A 249 -6.30 -30.52 21.03
CA PRO A 249 -6.16 -29.81 19.77
C PRO A 249 -7.21 -30.23 18.72
N GLN A 250 -7.53 -31.51 18.66
CA GLN A 250 -8.53 -32.05 17.74
C GLN A 250 -9.95 -31.55 18.12
N LEU A 251 -10.31 -31.58 19.40
CA LEU A 251 -11.61 -31.09 19.88
C LEU A 251 -11.80 -29.59 19.60
N ILE A 252 -10.75 -28.81 19.80
CA ILE A 252 -10.77 -27.38 19.47
C ILE A 252 -10.96 -27.16 17.96
N GLU A 253 -10.29 -27.97 17.13
CA GLU A 253 -10.45 -27.90 15.69
C GLU A 253 -11.87 -28.27 15.25
N GLU A 254 -12.41 -29.38 15.74
CA GLU A 254 -13.78 -29.86 15.46
C GLU A 254 -14.82 -28.82 15.89
N ALA A 255 -14.68 -28.20 17.08
CA ALA A 255 -15.56 -27.15 17.54
C ALA A 255 -15.47 -25.90 16.66
N SER A 256 -14.25 -25.51 16.24
CA SER A 256 -14.03 -24.37 15.38
C SER A 256 -14.65 -24.58 13.99
N VAL A 257 -14.46 -25.77 13.40
CA VAL A 257 -15.06 -26.13 12.10
C VAL A 257 -16.57 -26.06 12.18
N ARG A 258 -17.18 -26.69 13.21
CA ARG A 258 -18.64 -26.66 13.41
C ARG A 258 -19.19 -25.25 13.55
N ALA A 259 -18.54 -24.39 14.34
CA ALA A 259 -18.97 -23.00 14.52
C ALA A 259 -18.94 -22.21 13.20
N ILE A 260 -17.96 -22.49 12.35
CA ILE A 260 -17.88 -21.88 11.03
C ILE A 260 -18.98 -22.43 10.12
N ASP A 261 -19.20 -23.76 10.05
CA ASP A 261 -20.23 -24.36 9.20
C ASP A 261 -21.62 -23.81 9.57
N GLU A 262 -21.95 -23.75 10.86
CA GLU A 262 -23.21 -23.14 11.35
C GLU A 262 -23.37 -21.67 10.93
N THR A 263 -22.25 -20.94 10.81
CA THR A 263 -22.24 -19.55 10.37
C THR A 263 -22.47 -19.46 8.85
N LEU A 264 -21.84 -20.34 8.08
CA LEU A 264 -21.99 -20.39 6.62
C LEU A 264 -23.42 -20.77 6.22
N ASP A 265 -24.04 -21.74 6.92
CA ASP A 265 -25.42 -22.14 6.69
C ASP A 265 -26.38 -20.96 6.91
N LYS A 266 -26.21 -20.20 8.01
CA LYS A 266 -27.03 -19.00 8.28
C LYS A 266 -26.90 -17.92 7.20
N LEU A 267 -25.70 -17.73 6.64
CA LEU A 267 -25.49 -16.77 5.55
C LEU A 267 -26.14 -17.22 4.25
N THR A 268 -26.17 -18.54 3.99
CA THR A 268 -26.83 -19.11 2.80
C THR A 268 -28.34 -18.97 2.86
N ASP A 269 -28.95 -19.13 4.07
CA ASP A 269 -30.41 -19.02 4.26
C ASP A 269 -30.92 -17.57 4.17
N GLN A 270 -30.05 -16.56 4.21
CA GLN A 270 -30.42 -15.14 4.14
C GLN A 270 -30.42 -14.56 2.72
N HIS A 271 -29.95 -15.32 1.73
CA HIS A 271 -29.86 -14.96 0.31
C HIS A 271 -30.71 -15.86 -0.56
#